data_454b644ef2502594dcbb8a848da6b203
#
_entry.id   454b644ef2502594dcbb8a848da6b203
#
_cell.length_a   1.000
_cell.length_b   1.000
_cell.length_c   1.000
_cell.angle_alpha   90.00
_cell.angle_beta   90.00
_cell.angle_gamma   90.00
#
_symmetry.space_group_name_H-M   'P 1'
#
loop_
_entity.id
_entity.type
_entity.pdbx_description
1 polymer ?
#
loop_
_entity_poly.entity_id
_entity_poly.type
_entity_poly.pdbx_seq_one_letter_code
_entity_poly.pdbx_strand_id
1 'polypeptide(L)'
;MKSADYVYTVTSIYRRLLDENRNSTRAENIKLERAFSRGGFTDGYFTGKTFEKMTGIRTEEDKRRTDAEEKGDFTCERVKVKAKVKMKLGEPAEMTLLGIDTDREITVSGDCPESAKNAPLTVDGVKERLSKMGNTFLSLSPLDIELELDEGINLPPSLINKLRRDAAEKFEDFSREIISNDSEGENTEKINTPPAFYDKKMLKRTAVFYNSEQLTVLDGIVLGYFDAVFAPLSSYKSVAGKANGVYLPPVIMEDEIKDADELISAAKDSGALYALIGNPSHVELARRHGLTPIGDFRLNVTNAESLQQWHRMGISDVIISPELTARQSRAIGGRAIVYGRIPLMITERCFMKENFGCDKCGKCHLTDRKGVKFPMMREARHRNLIFNSAYTYMADKQSEAAGLSYHFIFSTENAKEVKQIVLAFKEKLTFPLDGQFRRMGKRKAEG
;
A
#
# COMPACT_ATOMS: atom_id res chain seq x y z
N MET A 1 8.23 -1.51 -7.12
CA MET A 1 7.62 -1.10 -8.40
C MET A 1 8.55 -1.55 -9.52
N LYS A 2 8.05 -1.86 -10.69
CA LYS A 2 8.87 -2.12 -11.88
C LYS A 2 9.34 -0.80 -12.46
N SER A 3 10.56 -0.77 -13.03
CA SER A 3 11.09 0.44 -13.67
C SER A 3 10.34 0.78 -14.96
N ALA A 4 10.43 2.02 -15.41
CA ALA A 4 9.87 2.44 -16.70
C ALA A 4 10.50 1.65 -17.86
N ASP A 5 11.80 1.39 -17.79
CA ASP A 5 12.54 0.57 -18.77
C ASP A 5 11.97 -0.85 -18.90
N TYR A 6 11.59 -1.44 -17.76
CA TYR A 6 10.93 -2.75 -17.75
C TYR A 6 9.62 -2.73 -18.52
N VAL A 7 8.75 -1.75 -18.24
CA VAL A 7 7.44 -1.64 -18.90
C VAL A 7 7.64 -1.42 -20.40
N TYR A 8 8.54 -0.52 -20.78
CA TYR A 8 8.86 -0.24 -22.19
C TYR A 8 9.40 -1.48 -22.91
N THR A 9 10.38 -2.18 -22.33
CA THR A 9 11.00 -3.37 -22.93
C THR A 9 9.96 -4.46 -23.18
N VAL A 10 9.13 -4.77 -22.19
CA VAL A 10 8.11 -5.79 -22.33
C VAL A 10 7.06 -5.38 -23.37
N THR A 11 6.54 -4.17 -23.25
CA THR A 11 5.48 -3.67 -24.14
C THR A 11 5.97 -3.57 -25.59
N SER A 12 7.20 -3.10 -25.83
CA SER A 12 7.76 -2.97 -27.17
C SER A 12 7.98 -4.33 -27.85
N ILE A 13 8.39 -5.35 -27.09
CA ILE A 13 8.50 -6.70 -27.64
C ILE A 13 7.11 -7.23 -28.02
N TYR A 14 6.14 -7.21 -27.10
CA TYR A 14 4.79 -7.70 -27.41
C TYR A 14 4.12 -6.92 -28.56
N ARG A 15 4.29 -5.60 -28.61
CA ARG A 15 3.76 -4.77 -29.70
C ARG A 15 4.33 -5.18 -31.03
N ARG A 16 5.65 -5.36 -31.12
CA ARG A 16 6.31 -5.83 -32.35
C ARG A 16 5.82 -7.21 -32.79
N LEU A 17 5.64 -8.16 -31.85
CA LEU A 17 5.12 -9.48 -32.18
C LEU A 17 3.72 -9.42 -32.77
N LEU A 18 2.86 -8.54 -32.24
CA LEU A 18 1.50 -8.32 -32.75
C LEU A 18 1.52 -7.64 -34.13
N ASP A 19 2.33 -6.60 -34.30
CA ASP A 19 2.40 -5.85 -35.56
C ASP A 19 2.98 -6.71 -36.71
N GLU A 20 3.97 -7.54 -36.40
CA GLU A 20 4.61 -8.46 -37.36
C GLU A 20 3.86 -9.81 -37.48
N ASN A 21 2.82 -10.05 -36.69
CA ASN A 21 2.03 -11.28 -36.62
C ASN A 21 2.91 -12.55 -36.59
N ARG A 22 3.90 -12.55 -35.71
CA ARG A 22 4.86 -13.65 -35.54
C ARG A 22 5.02 -14.08 -34.10
N ASN A 23 5.61 -15.25 -33.91
CA ASN A 23 6.03 -15.73 -32.58
C ASN A 23 7.33 -15.07 -32.14
N SER A 24 7.55 -15.08 -30.82
CA SER A 24 8.77 -14.56 -30.20
C SER A 24 10.00 -15.38 -30.61
N THR A 25 11.11 -14.71 -30.83
CA THR A 25 12.43 -15.33 -30.99
C THR A 25 12.98 -15.78 -29.65
N ARG A 26 13.99 -16.68 -29.68
CA ARG A 26 14.70 -17.13 -28.47
C ARG A 26 15.32 -15.94 -27.71
N ALA A 27 15.86 -14.95 -28.41
CA ALA A 27 16.45 -13.76 -27.79
C ALA A 27 15.40 -12.87 -27.10
N GLU A 28 14.23 -12.71 -27.73
CA GLU A 28 13.11 -11.97 -27.12
C GLU A 28 12.54 -12.71 -25.90
N ASN A 29 12.41 -14.03 -25.96
CA ASN A 29 11.99 -14.85 -24.82
C ASN A 29 12.96 -14.70 -23.63
N ILE A 30 14.26 -14.73 -23.88
CA ILE A 30 15.26 -14.50 -22.83
C ILE A 30 15.09 -13.09 -22.21
N LYS A 31 14.87 -12.05 -23.04
CA LYS A 31 14.63 -10.69 -22.54
C LYS A 31 13.35 -10.60 -21.70
N LEU A 32 12.26 -11.19 -22.17
CA LEU A 32 11.00 -11.25 -21.43
C LEU A 32 11.13 -12.01 -20.11
N GLU A 33 11.80 -13.16 -20.15
CA GLU A 33 12.05 -13.97 -18.95
C GLU A 33 12.86 -13.18 -17.92
N ARG A 34 13.95 -12.54 -18.32
CA ARG A 34 14.80 -11.73 -17.44
C ARG A 34 14.06 -10.53 -16.87
N ALA A 35 13.27 -9.86 -17.69
CA ALA A 35 12.50 -8.70 -17.27
C ALA A 35 11.37 -9.07 -16.31
N PHE A 36 10.66 -10.17 -16.53
CA PHE A 36 9.41 -10.49 -15.85
C PHE A 36 9.55 -11.52 -14.74
N SER A 37 10.32 -12.57 -14.98
CA SER A 37 10.34 -13.74 -14.13
C SER A 37 11.19 -13.56 -12.86
N ARG A 38 10.68 -14.07 -11.75
CA ARG A 38 11.41 -14.16 -10.48
C ARG A 38 12.04 -15.53 -10.24
N GLY A 39 12.00 -16.41 -11.21
CA GLY A 39 12.50 -17.78 -11.10
C GLY A 39 12.11 -18.69 -12.27
N GLY A 40 11.95 -18.11 -13.48
CA GLY A 40 11.52 -18.81 -14.69
C GLY A 40 10.01 -18.70 -14.97
N PHE A 41 9.61 -18.99 -16.18
CA PHE A 41 8.21 -19.11 -16.57
C PHE A 41 7.70 -20.53 -16.31
N THR A 42 6.40 -20.66 -16.08
CA THR A 42 5.72 -21.94 -15.96
C THR A 42 4.48 -21.96 -16.85
N ASP A 43 4.20 -23.09 -17.46
CA ASP A 43 2.98 -23.38 -18.19
C ASP A 43 2.00 -24.23 -17.37
N GLY A 44 2.34 -24.49 -16.11
CA GLY A 44 1.60 -25.42 -15.26
C GLY A 44 0.12 -25.06 -15.10
N TYR A 45 -0.20 -23.77 -14.97
CA TYR A 45 -1.60 -23.32 -14.90
C TYR A 45 -2.33 -23.49 -16.24
N PHE A 46 -1.66 -23.22 -17.35
CA PHE A 46 -2.21 -23.37 -18.69
C PHE A 46 -2.44 -24.84 -19.06
N THR A 47 -1.51 -25.70 -18.68
CA THR A 47 -1.58 -27.14 -18.99
C THR A 47 -2.34 -27.95 -17.92
N GLY A 48 -2.76 -27.34 -16.82
CA GLY A 48 -3.37 -28.01 -15.67
C GLY A 48 -2.40 -28.88 -14.87
N LYS A 49 -1.10 -28.83 -15.17
CA LYS A 49 -0.04 -29.59 -14.48
C LYS A 49 0.57 -28.73 -13.37
N THR A 50 0.04 -28.88 -12.17
CA THR A 50 0.58 -28.20 -10.98
C THR A 50 1.61 -29.10 -10.27
N PHE A 51 2.85 -28.65 -10.15
CA PHE A 51 3.92 -29.38 -9.46
C PHE A 51 4.81 -28.43 -8.65
N GLU A 52 5.62 -29.00 -7.79
CA GLU A 52 6.51 -28.25 -6.89
C GLU A 52 7.43 -27.24 -7.60
N LYS A 53 7.81 -27.52 -8.86
CA LYS A 53 8.65 -26.62 -9.68
C LYS A 53 7.96 -25.36 -10.18
N MET A 54 6.65 -25.20 -9.97
CA MET A 54 5.93 -23.97 -10.32
C MET A 54 6.24 -22.81 -9.38
N THR A 55 6.72 -23.07 -8.18
CA THR A 55 7.16 -22.05 -7.23
C THR A 55 8.64 -21.79 -7.41
N GLY A 56 9.00 -20.90 -8.34
CA GLY A 56 10.39 -20.48 -8.52
C GLY A 56 10.89 -19.67 -7.32
N ILE A 57 12.05 -20.06 -6.79
CA ILE A 57 12.76 -19.29 -5.77
C ILE A 57 13.81 -18.44 -6.48
N ARG A 58 13.70 -17.11 -6.38
CA ARG A 58 14.68 -16.18 -6.94
C ARG A 58 16.03 -16.36 -6.24
N THR A 59 17.06 -16.69 -7.00
CA THR A 59 18.43 -16.84 -6.51
C THR A 59 19.14 -15.49 -6.41
N GLU A 60 20.29 -15.43 -5.72
CA GLU A 60 21.12 -14.22 -5.69
C GLU A 60 21.69 -13.88 -7.08
N GLU A 61 21.90 -14.88 -7.92
CA GLU A 61 22.32 -14.69 -9.32
C GLU A 61 21.23 -14.04 -10.16
N ASP A 62 19.96 -14.41 -9.96
CA ASP A 62 18.81 -13.77 -10.61
C ASP A 62 18.67 -12.29 -10.22
N LYS A 63 18.99 -11.94 -8.97
CA LYS A 63 19.01 -10.55 -8.51
C LYS A 63 20.11 -9.74 -9.21
N ARG A 64 21.35 -10.27 -9.24
CA ARG A 64 22.49 -9.60 -9.87
C ARG A 64 22.26 -9.37 -11.36
N ARG A 65 21.67 -10.33 -12.07
CA ARG A 65 21.34 -10.21 -13.49
C ARG A 65 20.30 -9.10 -13.73
N THR A 66 19.28 -8.99 -12.90
CA THR A 66 18.26 -7.95 -13.01
C THR A 66 18.86 -6.55 -12.80
N ASP A 67 19.72 -6.39 -11.81
CA ASP A 67 20.33 -5.10 -11.47
C ASP A 67 21.35 -4.63 -12.53
N ALA A 68 21.96 -5.54 -13.28
CA ALA A 68 22.95 -5.24 -14.32
C ALA A 68 22.32 -4.89 -15.69
N GLU A 69 21.11 -5.35 -15.97
CA GLU A 69 20.44 -5.21 -17.26
C GLU A 69 19.36 -4.11 -17.31
N GLU A 70 19.05 -3.46 -16.18
CA GLU A 70 18.03 -2.42 -16.07
C GLU A 70 18.45 -1.04 -16.65
N LYS A 71 19.62 -0.94 -17.26
CA LYS A 71 20.08 0.26 -17.98
C LYS A 71 19.80 0.14 -19.47
N GLY A 72 18.55 0.05 -19.83
CA GLY A 72 18.11 0.20 -21.22
C GLY A 72 18.11 1.66 -21.65
N ASP A 73 18.35 1.88 -22.94
CA ASP A 73 18.19 3.18 -23.60
C ASP A 73 16.68 3.51 -23.67
N PHE A 74 16.15 3.99 -22.56
CA PHE A 74 14.75 4.40 -22.49
C PHE A 74 14.60 5.84 -22.98
N THR A 75 14.31 6.02 -24.25
CA THR A 75 13.90 7.31 -24.80
C THR A 75 12.41 7.52 -24.58
N CYS A 76 12.05 8.13 -23.46
CA CYS A 76 10.71 8.69 -23.29
C CYS A 76 10.55 9.86 -24.28
N GLU A 77 9.39 9.96 -24.92
CA GLU A 77 9.05 11.15 -25.68
C GLU A 77 9.00 12.33 -24.72
N ARG A 78 9.96 13.24 -24.87
CA ARG A 78 10.12 14.39 -23.98
C ARG A 78 9.32 15.57 -24.52
N VAL A 79 8.81 16.39 -23.62
CA VAL A 79 8.14 17.64 -23.99
C VAL A 79 9.16 18.57 -24.65
N LYS A 80 8.92 18.94 -25.90
CA LYS A 80 9.77 19.83 -26.66
C LYS A 80 9.56 21.29 -26.21
N VAL A 81 10.65 21.95 -25.90
CA VAL A 81 10.64 23.36 -25.48
C VAL A 81 11.60 24.18 -26.34
N LYS A 82 11.32 25.48 -26.50
CA LYS A 82 12.24 26.50 -27.00
C LYS A 82 12.78 27.29 -25.83
N ALA A 83 13.94 27.90 -25.97
CA ALA A 83 14.53 28.79 -24.99
C ALA A 83 14.93 30.13 -25.55
N LYS A 84 14.63 31.20 -24.79
CA LYS A 84 15.22 32.54 -25.00
C LYS A 84 16.16 32.82 -23.85
N VAL A 85 17.41 33.16 -24.14
CA VAL A 85 18.44 33.33 -23.15
C VAL A 85 19.14 34.70 -23.36
N LYS A 86 19.25 35.45 -22.26
CA LYS A 86 19.97 36.74 -22.27
C LYS A 86 21.12 36.66 -21.27
N MET A 87 22.34 37.00 -21.77
CA MET A 87 23.54 37.06 -20.95
C MET A 87 24.30 38.36 -21.32
N LYS A 88 24.09 39.39 -20.49
CA LYS A 88 24.68 40.72 -20.67
C LYS A 88 25.59 41.06 -19.49
N LEU A 89 26.62 41.86 -19.76
CA LEU A 89 27.59 42.26 -18.76
C LEU A 89 26.92 43.07 -17.64
N GLY A 90 27.04 42.57 -16.38
CA GLY A 90 26.52 43.26 -15.20
C GLY A 90 24.99 43.12 -14.98
N GLU A 91 24.28 42.45 -15.88
CA GLU A 91 22.87 42.10 -15.68
C GLU A 91 22.71 40.62 -15.30
N PRO A 92 21.70 40.23 -14.50
CA PRO A 92 21.44 38.83 -14.25
C PRO A 92 21.17 38.05 -15.52
N ALA A 93 21.79 36.89 -15.67
CA ALA A 93 21.49 36.00 -16.81
C ALA A 93 20.05 35.52 -16.74
N GLU A 94 19.29 35.63 -17.79
CA GLU A 94 17.90 35.21 -17.86
C GLU A 94 17.72 34.06 -18.85
N MET A 95 16.88 33.09 -18.46
CA MET A 95 16.45 32.00 -19.32
C MET A 95 14.94 31.85 -19.26
N THR A 96 14.30 31.95 -20.41
CA THR A 96 12.88 31.73 -20.62
C THR A 96 12.69 30.44 -21.38
N LEU A 97 11.92 29.50 -20.83
CA LEU A 97 11.47 28.27 -21.50
C LEU A 97 10.04 28.44 -22.00
N LEU A 98 9.81 28.05 -23.28
CA LEU A 98 8.50 28.07 -23.92
C LEU A 98 8.17 26.65 -24.40
N GLY A 99 6.99 26.16 -24.01
CA GLY A 99 6.48 24.88 -24.54
C GLY A 99 6.09 25.02 -26.01
N ILE A 100 6.48 24.04 -26.87
CA ILE A 100 6.16 24.08 -28.32
C ILE A 100 4.67 23.76 -28.53
N ASP A 101 4.15 22.78 -27.79
CA ASP A 101 2.76 22.30 -27.92
C ASP A 101 1.85 22.82 -26.80
N THR A 102 2.32 23.79 -26.02
CA THR A 102 1.59 24.36 -24.89
C THR A 102 1.88 25.84 -24.79
N ASP A 103 0.90 26.65 -24.42
CA ASP A 103 1.09 28.09 -24.19
C ASP A 103 1.83 28.41 -22.87
N ARG A 104 2.79 27.52 -22.49
CA ARG A 104 3.53 27.64 -21.24
C ARG A 104 4.81 28.42 -21.45
N GLU A 105 4.98 29.46 -20.65
CA GLU A 105 6.18 30.27 -20.61
C GLU A 105 6.61 30.47 -19.16
N ILE A 106 7.88 30.19 -18.87
CA ILE A 106 8.48 30.48 -17.55
C ILE A 106 9.83 31.18 -17.73
N THR A 107 10.13 32.12 -16.86
CA THR A 107 11.41 32.83 -16.84
C THR A 107 12.10 32.63 -15.48
N VAL A 108 13.40 32.40 -15.53
CA VAL A 108 14.29 32.35 -14.36
C VAL A 108 15.46 33.30 -14.55
N SER A 109 15.92 33.89 -13.45
CA SER A 109 17.10 34.75 -13.40
C SER A 109 18.22 34.08 -12.62
N GLY A 110 19.43 34.15 -13.11
CA GLY A 110 20.63 33.58 -12.50
C GLY A 110 21.66 34.64 -12.13
N ASP A 111 22.89 34.19 -11.95
CA ASP A 111 24.02 35.06 -11.59
C ASP A 111 24.43 35.97 -12.76
N CYS A 112 25.01 37.15 -12.43
CA CYS A 112 25.46 38.12 -13.43
C CYS A 112 26.75 37.66 -14.12
N PRO A 113 26.86 37.70 -15.47
CA PRO A 113 28.11 37.50 -16.19
C PRO A 113 29.11 38.60 -15.88
N GLU A 114 30.39 38.24 -15.78
CA GLU A 114 31.51 39.14 -15.57
C GLU A 114 32.38 39.28 -16.84
N SER A 115 33.23 40.30 -16.89
CA SER A 115 34.20 40.42 -17.95
C SER A 115 35.19 39.24 -17.97
N ALA A 116 35.41 38.63 -19.10
CA ALA A 116 36.27 37.45 -19.24
C ALA A 116 37.76 37.82 -19.02
N LYS A 117 38.41 37.14 -18.09
CA LYS A 117 39.85 37.30 -17.82
C LYS A 117 40.73 36.48 -18.73
N ASN A 118 40.26 35.32 -19.19
CA ASN A 118 41.04 34.39 -20.03
C ASN A 118 40.26 33.94 -21.30
N ALA A 119 39.15 33.25 -21.16
CA ALA A 119 38.37 32.70 -22.27
C ALA A 119 36.92 33.20 -22.22
N PRO A 120 36.46 34.00 -23.19
CA PRO A 120 35.07 34.44 -23.25
C PRO A 120 34.13 33.28 -23.60
N LEU A 121 32.86 33.41 -23.23
CA LEU A 121 31.83 32.49 -23.65
C LEU A 121 31.64 32.51 -25.16
N THR A 122 31.37 31.33 -25.71
CA THR A 122 31.00 31.18 -27.13
C THR A 122 29.53 30.80 -27.24
N VAL A 123 28.85 31.26 -28.26
CA VAL A 123 27.44 30.98 -28.54
C VAL A 123 27.19 29.44 -28.53
N ASP A 124 28.02 28.71 -29.28
CA ASP A 124 27.89 27.26 -29.41
C ASP A 124 28.13 26.55 -28.08
N GLY A 125 29.11 26.96 -27.29
CA GLY A 125 29.41 26.38 -26.00
C GLY A 125 28.31 26.59 -24.96
N VAL A 126 27.64 27.75 -25.00
CA VAL A 126 26.47 28.03 -24.13
C VAL A 126 25.26 27.20 -24.58
N LYS A 127 24.95 27.19 -25.89
CA LYS A 127 23.84 26.43 -26.45
C LYS A 127 23.98 24.91 -26.18
N GLU A 128 25.17 24.35 -26.35
CA GLU A 128 25.45 22.94 -26.06
C GLU A 128 25.22 22.60 -24.57
N ARG A 129 25.58 23.49 -23.66
CA ARG A 129 25.38 23.28 -22.22
C ARG A 129 23.93 23.38 -21.80
N LEU A 130 23.19 24.33 -22.32
CA LEU A 130 21.79 24.56 -22.01
C LEU A 130 20.88 23.47 -22.61
N SER A 131 21.26 22.86 -23.74
CA SER A 131 20.49 21.77 -24.35
C SER A 131 20.58 20.45 -23.61
N LYS A 132 21.54 20.29 -22.68
CA LYS A 132 21.71 19.05 -21.88
C LYS A 132 20.68 18.92 -20.74
N MET A 133 19.41 18.67 -21.08
CA MET A 133 18.29 18.61 -20.11
C MET A 133 18.33 17.41 -19.14
N GLY A 134 19.29 16.49 -19.28
CA GLY A 134 19.55 15.40 -18.31
C GLY A 134 18.35 14.51 -18.05
N ASN A 135 18.03 14.30 -16.77
CA ASN A 135 16.93 13.43 -16.32
C ASN A 135 15.57 14.15 -16.22
N THR A 136 15.42 15.34 -16.83
CA THR A 136 14.13 16.03 -16.90
C THR A 136 13.25 15.43 -17.99
N PHE A 137 11.94 15.70 -17.95
CA PHE A 137 11.03 15.29 -19.02
C PHE A 137 11.07 16.25 -20.22
N LEU A 138 11.93 17.26 -20.22
CA LEU A 138 12.07 18.27 -21.26
C LEU A 138 13.10 17.86 -22.31
N SER A 139 12.89 18.30 -23.56
CA SER A 139 13.82 18.21 -24.65
C SER A 139 14.04 19.59 -25.25
N LEU A 140 15.29 20.08 -25.26
CA LEU A 140 15.69 21.36 -25.82
C LEU A 140 16.81 21.13 -26.84
N SER A 141 16.54 21.43 -28.09
CA SER A 141 17.58 21.39 -29.14
C SER A 141 18.44 22.67 -29.13
N PRO A 142 19.75 22.59 -29.41
CA PRO A 142 20.58 23.80 -29.60
C PRO A 142 20.02 24.77 -30.64
N LEU A 143 19.30 24.26 -31.64
CA LEU A 143 18.67 25.06 -32.69
C LEU A 143 17.45 25.85 -32.20
N ASP A 144 16.81 25.38 -31.13
CA ASP A 144 15.63 26.00 -30.51
C ASP A 144 16.03 27.00 -29.41
N ILE A 145 17.31 27.40 -29.31
CA ILE A 145 17.80 28.38 -28.35
C ILE A 145 18.12 29.70 -29.08
N GLU A 146 17.34 30.72 -28.75
CA GLU A 146 17.64 32.12 -29.10
C GLU A 146 18.54 32.67 -27.98
N LEU A 147 19.78 33.06 -28.32
CA LEU A 147 20.77 33.52 -27.35
C LEU A 147 21.24 34.96 -27.69
N GLU A 148 20.98 35.88 -26.76
CA GLU A 148 21.59 37.20 -26.73
C GLU A 148 22.79 37.14 -25.78
N LEU A 149 24.01 37.23 -26.36
CA LEU A 149 25.29 37.10 -25.64
C LEU A 149 26.18 38.28 -25.93
N ASP A 150 26.57 39.05 -24.91
CA ASP A 150 27.55 40.12 -25.06
C ASP A 150 28.95 39.53 -25.33
N GLU A 151 29.74 40.25 -26.10
CA GLU A 151 31.13 39.87 -26.39
C GLU A 151 32.03 40.07 -25.17
N GLY A 152 33.00 39.18 -25.01
CA GLY A 152 34.00 39.31 -23.94
C GLY A 152 33.55 39.03 -22.55
N ILE A 153 32.38 38.40 -22.33
CA ILE A 153 31.90 38.01 -21.00
C ILE A 153 32.22 36.56 -20.68
N ASN A 154 32.19 36.25 -19.39
CA ASN A 154 32.30 34.88 -18.85
C ASN A 154 31.27 34.65 -17.76
N LEU A 155 30.71 33.44 -17.74
CA LEU A 155 29.91 32.92 -16.64
C LEU A 155 30.39 31.48 -16.39
N PRO A 156 30.75 31.12 -15.13
CA PRO A 156 31.22 29.77 -14.82
C PRO A 156 30.25 28.69 -15.32
N PRO A 157 30.74 27.56 -15.86
CA PRO A 157 29.89 26.45 -16.32
C PRO A 157 28.91 25.93 -15.31
N SER A 158 29.25 25.97 -14.01
CA SER A 158 28.39 25.58 -12.90
C SER A 158 27.15 26.48 -12.78
N LEU A 159 27.28 27.78 -13.04
CA LEU A 159 26.19 28.75 -12.99
C LEU A 159 25.27 28.65 -14.20
N ILE A 160 25.83 28.40 -15.40
CA ILE A 160 25.03 28.10 -16.60
C ILE A 160 24.20 26.81 -16.38
N ASN A 161 24.80 25.76 -15.78
CA ASN A 161 24.11 24.52 -15.46
C ASN A 161 23.06 24.71 -14.34
N LYS A 162 23.29 25.64 -13.42
CA LYS A 162 22.32 26.00 -12.38
C LYS A 162 21.11 26.69 -13.02
N LEU A 163 21.32 27.73 -13.84
CA LEU A 163 20.26 28.44 -14.55
C LEU A 163 19.35 27.48 -15.35
N ARG A 164 19.97 26.54 -16.08
CA ARG A 164 19.22 25.49 -16.80
C ARG A 164 18.40 24.61 -15.86
N ARG A 165 18.95 24.16 -14.72
CA ARG A 165 18.24 23.31 -13.75
C ARG A 165 17.07 24.04 -13.12
N ASP A 166 17.28 25.27 -12.70
CA ASP A 166 16.27 26.12 -12.09
C ASP A 166 15.11 26.38 -13.06
N ALA A 167 15.43 26.59 -14.37
CA ALA A 167 14.43 26.72 -15.42
C ALA A 167 13.62 25.44 -15.64
N ALA A 168 14.29 24.28 -15.67
CA ALA A 168 13.61 23.00 -15.85
C ALA A 168 12.72 22.66 -14.65
N GLU A 169 13.21 22.84 -13.43
CA GLU A 169 12.46 22.59 -12.18
C GLU A 169 11.21 23.47 -12.11
N LYS A 170 11.36 24.77 -12.37
CA LYS A 170 10.23 25.69 -12.36
C LYS A 170 9.18 25.38 -13.46
N PHE A 171 9.61 24.91 -14.62
CA PHE A 171 8.72 24.47 -15.68
C PHE A 171 7.96 23.18 -15.28
N GLU A 172 8.62 22.27 -14.57
CA GLU A 172 8.02 21.06 -14.02
C GLU A 172 7.00 21.37 -12.92
N ASP A 173 7.32 22.26 -11.99
CA ASP A 173 6.44 22.65 -10.89
C ASP A 173 5.18 23.37 -11.38
N PHE A 174 5.33 24.29 -12.33
CA PHE A 174 4.20 24.94 -13.00
C PHE A 174 3.28 23.92 -13.68
N SER A 175 3.84 22.82 -14.21
CA SER A 175 3.05 21.73 -14.80
C SER A 175 2.25 20.94 -13.75
N ARG A 176 2.76 20.84 -12.52
CA ARG A 176 2.07 20.19 -11.39
C ARG A 176 0.95 21.07 -10.82
N GLU A 177 1.15 22.39 -10.74
CA GLU A 177 0.15 23.35 -10.26
C GLU A 177 -1.11 23.36 -11.12
N ILE A 178 -0.98 23.25 -12.45
CA ILE A 178 -2.13 23.20 -13.35
C ILE A 178 -2.95 21.92 -13.11
N ILE A 179 -2.32 20.78 -12.89
CA ILE A 179 -3.03 19.52 -12.59
C ILE A 179 -3.74 19.60 -11.23
N SER A 180 -3.21 20.37 -10.27
CA SER A 180 -3.85 20.58 -8.97
C SER A 180 -5.01 21.58 -9.02
N ASN A 181 -4.97 22.56 -9.92
CA ASN A 181 -5.98 23.62 -10.03
C ASN A 181 -7.21 23.19 -10.85
N ASP A 182 -7.12 22.18 -11.71
CA ASP A 182 -8.30 21.56 -12.34
C ASP A 182 -9.22 20.85 -11.32
N SER A 183 -8.78 20.73 -10.07
CA SER A 183 -9.59 20.27 -8.94
C SER A 183 -10.21 21.40 -8.10
N GLU A 184 -10.17 22.66 -8.55
CA GLU A 184 -10.91 23.78 -7.93
C GLU A 184 -12.42 23.72 -8.25
N GLY A 185 -13.00 22.59 -8.06
CA GLY A 185 -14.44 22.41 -8.08
C GLY A 185 -14.91 21.68 -6.86
N GLU A 186 -14.78 22.27 -5.74
CA GLU A 186 -15.68 22.15 -4.58
C GLU A 186 -14.89 22.60 -3.34
N ASN A 187 -15.32 23.68 -2.74
CA ASN A 187 -14.93 24.06 -1.39
C ASN A 187 -14.98 22.83 -0.50
N THR A 188 -13.81 22.22 -0.24
CA THR A 188 -13.70 21.29 0.87
C THR A 188 -13.87 22.11 2.12
N GLU A 189 -15.13 22.33 2.55
CA GLU A 189 -15.42 22.73 3.90
C GLU A 189 -14.56 21.84 4.80
N LYS A 190 -13.70 22.46 5.60
CA LYS A 190 -12.97 21.73 6.64
C LYS A 190 -14.02 21.07 7.50
N ILE A 191 -14.22 19.77 7.29
CA ILE A 191 -15.25 19.00 7.98
C ILE A 191 -14.76 18.81 9.42
N ASN A 192 -15.06 19.82 10.26
CA ASN A 192 -14.70 19.84 11.67
C ASN A 192 -15.77 19.18 12.56
N THR A 193 -16.82 18.62 11.98
CA THR A 193 -17.89 17.97 12.75
C THR A 193 -18.06 16.53 12.33
N PRO A 194 -17.95 15.56 13.24
CA PRO A 194 -18.39 14.20 12.95
C PRO A 194 -19.88 14.23 12.61
N PRO A 195 -20.35 13.47 11.60
CA PRO A 195 -21.75 13.43 11.24
C PRO A 195 -22.62 12.98 12.42
N ALA A 196 -23.79 13.54 12.57
CA ALA A 196 -24.73 13.37 13.68
C ALA A 196 -25.33 11.95 13.84
N PHE A 197 -24.77 10.93 13.19
CA PHE A 197 -25.21 9.53 13.23
C PHE A 197 -24.37 8.65 14.17
N TYR A 198 -23.61 9.24 15.06
CA TYR A 198 -22.90 8.48 16.09
C TYR A 198 -23.89 8.07 17.18
N ASP A 199 -24.39 6.85 17.10
CA ASP A 199 -25.00 6.23 18.29
C ASP A 199 -23.89 6.03 19.34
N LYS A 200 -24.01 6.76 20.45
CA LYS A 200 -22.94 7.04 21.43
C LYS A 200 -22.44 5.84 22.25
N LYS A 201 -22.76 4.62 21.89
CA LYS A 201 -22.21 3.47 22.58
C LYS A 201 -20.87 3.05 21.97
N MET A 202 -19.86 3.90 22.17
CA MET A 202 -18.48 3.57 21.75
C MET A 202 -18.05 2.26 22.40
N LEU A 203 -17.87 1.25 21.55
CA LEU A 203 -17.24 0.00 21.96
C LEU A 203 -15.78 0.30 22.35
N LYS A 204 -15.38 0.11 23.59
CA LYS A 204 -14.01 0.42 24.04
C LYS A 204 -13.03 -0.70 23.70
N ARG A 205 -13.48 -1.94 23.79
CA ARG A 205 -12.66 -3.13 23.58
C ARG A 205 -13.40 -4.15 22.75
N THR A 206 -12.80 -4.55 21.64
CA THR A 206 -13.37 -5.59 20.78
C THR A 206 -12.34 -6.67 20.49
N ALA A 207 -12.79 -7.86 20.19
CA ALA A 207 -11.93 -8.97 19.81
C ALA A 207 -12.51 -9.74 18.63
N VAL A 208 -11.63 -10.15 17.69
CA VAL A 208 -11.95 -11.14 16.65
C VAL A 208 -11.23 -12.44 16.95
N PHE A 209 -11.97 -13.55 16.91
CA PHE A 209 -11.46 -14.91 17.04
C PHE A 209 -11.57 -15.60 15.68
N TYR A 210 -10.43 -15.89 15.07
CA TYR A 210 -10.41 -16.62 13.79
C TYR A 210 -10.67 -18.12 13.96
N ASN A 211 -10.51 -18.66 15.17
CA ASN A 211 -10.89 -20.01 15.52
C ASN A 211 -12.02 -19.99 16.58
N SER A 212 -13.22 -20.39 16.18
CA SER A 212 -14.39 -20.44 17.07
C SER A 212 -14.24 -21.44 18.24
N GLU A 213 -13.39 -22.47 18.10
CA GLU A 213 -13.12 -23.43 19.18
C GLU A 213 -12.54 -22.74 20.43
N GLN A 214 -11.77 -21.65 20.25
CA GLN A 214 -11.27 -20.84 21.37
C GLN A 214 -12.43 -20.33 22.23
N LEU A 215 -13.51 -19.87 21.59
CA LEU A 215 -14.69 -19.32 22.29
C LEU A 215 -15.45 -20.38 23.10
N THR A 216 -15.48 -21.63 22.63
CA THR A 216 -16.25 -22.68 23.31
C THR A 216 -15.76 -22.95 24.72
N VAL A 217 -14.47 -22.75 25.01
CA VAL A 217 -13.83 -23.05 26.28
C VAL A 217 -13.53 -21.82 27.15
N LEU A 218 -13.71 -20.61 26.61
CA LEU A 218 -13.52 -19.37 27.39
C LEU A 218 -14.71 -19.11 28.32
N ASP A 219 -14.38 -18.63 29.50
CA ASP A 219 -15.37 -18.25 30.52
C ASP A 219 -15.91 -16.81 30.31
N GLY A 220 -17.03 -16.52 30.99
CA GLY A 220 -17.66 -15.20 30.90
C GLY A 220 -16.81 -14.06 31.49
N ILE A 221 -15.82 -14.34 32.33
CA ILE A 221 -14.93 -13.34 32.92
C ILE A 221 -13.97 -12.81 31.85
N VAL A 222 -13.46 -13.70 30.99
CA VAL A 222 -12.58 -13.34 29.89
C VAL A 222 -13.36 -12.63 28.79
N LEU A 223 -14.51 -13.19 28.40
CA LEU A 223 -15.34 -12.61 27.31
C LEU A 223 -15.98 -11.30 27.76
N GLY A 224 -16.36 -11.13 29.01
CA GLY A 224 -16.88 -9.86 29.57
C GLY A 224 -15.87 -8.71 29.63
N TYR A 225 -14.62 -8.96 29.28
CA TYR A 225 -13.63 -7.88 29.05
C TYR A 225 -13.91 -7.09 27.77
N PHE A 226 -14.59 -7.68 26.79
CA PHE A 226 -14.86 -7.12 25.49
C PHE A 226 -16.32 -6.65 25.37
N ASP A 227 -16.52 -5.49 24.75
CA ASP A 227 -17.85 -4.96 24.43
C ASP A 227 -18.43 -5.66 23.17
N ALA A 228 -17.55 -6.09 22.23
CA ALA A 228 -17.93 -6.93 21.11
C ALA A 228 -16.89 -8.03 20.86
N VAL A 229 -17.40 -9.23 20.63
CA VAL A 229 -16.65 -10.44 20.30
C VAL A 229 -17.12 -10.94 18.95
N PHE A 230 -16.21 -10.99 17.97
CA PHE A 230 -16.50 -11.43 16.63
C PHE A 230 -16.02 -12.87 16.42
N ALA A 231 -16.89 -13.70 15.86
CA ALA A 231 -16.59 -15.06 15.44
C ALA A 231 -16.77 -15.21 13.91
N PRO A 232 -16.10 -16.17 13.25
CA PRO A 232 -16.26 -16.40 11.82
C PRO A 232 -17.73 -16.69 11.47
N LEU A 233 -18.23 -16.11 10.40
CA LEU A 233 -19.61 -16.24 9.95
C LEU A 233 -20.03 -17.71 9.84
N SER A 234 -19.18 -18.56 9.25
CA SER A 234 -19.47 -19.98 9.02
C SER A 234 -19.66 -20.82 10.30
N SER A 235 -19.15 -20.34 11.43
CA SER A 235 -19.22 -21.05 12.72
C SER A 235 -19.95 -20.28 13.82
N TYR A 236 -20.51 -19.12 13.51
CA TYR A 236 -21.14 -18.24 14.50
C TYR A 236 -22.22 -18.96 15.32
N LYS A 237 -23.08 -19.74 14.66
CA LYS A 237 -24.17 -20.47 15.33
C LYS A 237 -23.70 -21.38 16.47
N SER A 238 -22.52 -21.98 16.33
CA SER A 238 -21.95 -22.87 17.35
C SER A 238 -21.43 -22.15 18.60
N VAL A 239 -21.21 -20.83 18.50
CA VAL A 239 -20.70 -19.97 19.59
C VAL A 239 -21.65 -18.82 19.92
N ALA A 240 -22.89 -18.89 19.46
CA ALA A 240 -23.94 -17.95 19.81
C ALA A 240 -24.07 -17.88 21.36
N GLY A 241 -24.22 -16.67 21.92
CA GLY A 241 -24.18 -16.41 23.35
C GLY A 241 -22.77 -16.19 23.93
N LYS A 242 -21.70 -16.53 23.20
CA LYS A 242 -20.31 -16.20 23.56
C LYS A 242 -19.73 -15.11 22.65
N ALA A 243 -20.24 -14.98 21.45
CA ALA A 243 -19.97 -13.89 20.51
C ALA A 243 -21.25 -13.10 20.26
N ASN A 244 -21.13 -11.79 20.05
CA ASN A 244 -22.23 -10.90 19.72
C ASN A 244 -22.01 -10.19 18.37
N GLY A 245 -20.99 -10.60 17.61
CA GLY A 245 -20.67 -10.12 16.28
C GLY A 245 -20.16 -11.21 15.37
N VAL A 246 -20.41 -11.06 14.07
CA VAL A 246 -19.87 -11.94 13.02
C VAL A 246 -18.69 -11.29 12.33
N TYR A 247 -17.65 -12.06 12.05
CA TYR A 247 -16.59 -11.69 11.13
C TYR A 247 -16.97 -12.19 9.73
N LEU A 248 -17.19 -11.27 8.80
CA LEU A 248 -17.45 -11.62 7.41
C LEU A 248 -16.15 -11.93 6.69
N PRO A 249 -16.09 -13.01 5.88
CA PRO A 249 -14.94 -13.28 5.04
C PRO A 249 -14.63 -12.05 4.17
N PRO A 250 -13.39 -11.56 4.10
CA PRO A 250 -13.09 -10.35 3.32
C PRO A 250 -13.28 -10.56 1.81
N VAL A 251 -13.30 -11.81 1.36
CA VAL A 251 -13.61 -12.20 -0.02
C VAL A 251 -14.87 -13.06 -0.01
N ILE A 252 -15.91 -12.56 -0.66
CA ILE A 252 -17.15 -13.28 -0.97
C ILE A 252 -17.34 -13.13 -2.48
N MET A 253 -17.22 -14.23 -3.22
CA MET A 253 -17.41 -14.24 -4.66
C MET A 253 -18.91 -14.25 -5.00
N GLU A 254 -19.27 -13.97 -6.25
CA GLU A 254 -20.66 -13.86 -6.68
C GLU A 254 -21.48 -15.12 -6.39
N ASP A 255 -20.90 -16.29 -6.64
CA ASP A 255 -21.50 -17.59 -6.35
C ASP A 255 -21.60 -17.93 -4.84
N GLU A 256 -20.95 -17.14 -3.98
CA GLU A 256 -20.97 -17.28 -2.52
C GLU A 256 -21.96 -16.33 -1.82
N ILE A 257 -22.46 -15.31 -2.54
CA ILE A 257 -23.31 -14.27 -1.95
C ILE A 257 -24.56 -14.87 -1.31
N LYS A 258 -25.21 -15.82 -1.95
CA LYS A 258 -26.42 -16.46 -1.44
C LYS A 258 -26.15 -17.20 -0.12
N ASP A 259 -25.10 -18.00 -0.08
CA ASP A 259 -24.74 -18.76 1.13
C ASP A 259 -24.36 -17.80 2.28
N ALA A 260 -23.64 -16.72 1.95
CA ALA A 260 -23.28 -15.69 2.94
C ALA A 260 -24.51 -14.98 3.49
N ASP A 261 -25.46 -14.64 2.64
CA ASP A 261 -26.72 -14.00 3.00
C ASP A 261 -27.54 -14.85 3.97
N GLU A 262 -27.69 -16.14 3.67
CA GLU A 262 -28.37 -17.11 4.55
C GLU A 262 -27.65 -17.27 5.90
N LEU A 263 -26.32 -17.31 5.92
CA LEU A 263 -25.52 -17.40 7.13
C LEU A 263 -25.62 -16.13 7.99
N ILE A 264 -25.68 -14.95 7.37
CA ILE A 264 -25.84 -13.68 8.09
C ILE A 264 -27.23 -13.60 8.73
N SER A 265 -28.27 -14.01 8.00
CA SER A 265 -29.62 -14.12 8.56
C SER A 265 -29.64 -15.04 9.79
N ALA A 266 -29.09 -16.24 9.64
CA ALA A 266 -29.02 -17.21 10.75
C ALA A 266 -28.22 -16.70 11.95
N ALA A 267 -27.15 -15.94 11.71
CA ALA A 267 -26.38 -15.31 12.76
C ALA A 267 -27.18 -14.23 13.49
N LYS A 268 -27.94 -13.41 12.77
CA LYS A 268 -28.86 -12.42 13.35
C LYS A 268 -29.88 -13.09 14.24
N ASP A 269 -30.54 -14.14 13.76
CA ASP A 269 -31.54 -14.89 14.50
C ASP A 269 -30.94 -15.55 15.77
N SER A 270 -29.63 -15.85 15.73
CA SER A 270 -28.86 -16.38 16.85
C SER A 270 -28.29 -15.32 17.80
N GLY A 271 -28.66 -14.03 17.61
CA GLY A 271 -28.34 -12.92 18.52
C GLY A 271 -27.13 -12.08 18.12
N ALA A 272 -26.64 -12.17 16.89
CA ALA A 272 -25.61 -11.26 16.39
C ALA A 272 -26.13 -9.81 16.33
N LEU A 273 -25.30 -8.89 16.78
CA LEU A 273 -25.60 -7.44 16.77
C LEU A 273 -24.72 -6.71 15.77
N TYR A 274 -23.48 -7.17 15.57
CA TYR A 274 -22.45 -6.50 14.78
C TYR A 274 -21.95 -7.38 13.65
N ALA A 275 -21.48 -6.74 12.55
CA ALA A 275 -20.74 -7.39 11.48
C ALA A 275 -19.40 -6.71 11.30
N LEU A 276 -18.29 -7.44 11.49
CA LEU A 276 -16.93 -6.96 11.18
C LEU A 276 -16.68 -7.17 9.69
N ILE A 277 -16.49 -6.06 8.96
CA ILE A 277 -16.43 -6.04 7.49
C ILE A 277 -15.10 -5.51 6.98
N GLY A 278 -14.47 -6.22 6.06
CA GLY A 278 -13.21 -5.85 5.41
C GLY A 278 -13.36 -5.45 3.93
N ASN A 279 -14.60 -5.32 3.44
CA ASN A 279 -14.91 -4.98 2.06
C ASN A 279 -16.10 -4.01 2.00
N PRO A 280 -16.04 -2.93 1.17
CA PRO A 280 -17.13 -1.97 1.02
C PRO A 280 -18.48 -2.61 0.64
N SER A 281 -18.48 -3.62 -0.21
CA SER A 281 -19.70 -4.32 -0.65
C SER A 281 -20.45 -5.00 0.48
N HIS A 282 -19.79 -5.30 1.59
CA HIS A 282 -20.40 -5.96 2.75
C HIS A 282 -21.22 -5.01 3.64
N VAL A 283 -21.12 -3.69 3.46
CA VAL A 283 -21.90 -2.71 4.24
C VAL A 283 -23.38 -2.97 4.08
N GLU A 284 -23.84 -3.03 2.82
CA GLU A 284 -25.25 -3.25 2.52
C GLU A 284 -25.69 -4.68 2.88
N LEU A 285 -24.82 -5.65 2.67
CA LEU A 285 -25.06 -7.04 3.06
C LEU A 285 -25.34 -7.18 4.57
N ALA A 286 -24.55 -6.50 5.40
CA ALA A 286 -24.76 -6.49 6.84
C ALA A 286 -26.03 -5.72 7.27
N ARG A 287 -26.26 -4.54 6.66
CA ARG A 287 -27.36 -3.66 7.03
C ARG A 287 -28.74 -4.23 6.73
N ARG A 288 -28.92 -4.91 5.60
CA ARG A 288 -30.20 -5.49 5.22
C ARG A 288 -30.65 -6.61 6.18
N HIS A 289 -29.72 -7.23 6.91
CA HIS A 289 -30.03 -8.15 7.99
C HIS A 289 -30.10 -7.49 9.38
N GLY A 290 -30.04 -6.16 9.45
CA GLY A 290 -30.12 -5.40 10.71
C GLY A 290 -28.91 -5.61 11.63
N LEU A 291 -27.74 -5.92 11.06
CA LEU A 291 -26.46 -5.92 11.77
C LEU A 291 -25.79 -4.55 11.66
N THR A 292 -25.16 -4.11 12.74
CA THR A 292 -24.38 -2.86 12.76
C THR A 292 -22.99 -3.13 12.16
N PRO A 293 -22.63 -2.49 11.00
CA PRO A 293 -21.32 -2.69 10.39
C PRO A 293 -20.21 -2.03 11.21
N ILE A 294 -19.16 -2.79 11.50
CA ILE A 294 -17.89 -2.33 12.06
C ILE A 294 -16.81 -2.57 11.01
N GLY A 295 -16.06 -1.52 10.66
CA GLY A 295 -14.99 -1.61 9.66
C GLY A 295 -13.75 -2.33 10.19
N ASP A 296 -13.29 -3.33 9.47
CA ASP A 296 -12.01 -4.02 9.74
C ASP A 296 -10.82 -3.16 9.26
N PHE A 297 -9.63 -3.41 9.79
CA PHE A 297 -8.38 -2.73 9.39
C PHE A 297 -8.08 -2.83 7.88
N ARG A 298 -8.68 -3.79 7.17
CA ARG A 298 -8.59 -3.96 5.71
C ARG A 298 -9.19 -2.80 4.92
N LEU A 299 -10.07 -1.99 5.53
CA LEU A 299 -10.55 -0.74 4.94
C LEU A 299 -9.47 0.35 4.90
N ASN A 300 -8.31 0.07 5.50
CA ASN A 300 -7.07 0.84 5.46
C ASN A 300 -7.24 2.34 5.79
N VAL A 301 -7.96 2.62 6.86
CA VAL A 301 -8.18 4.00 7.32
C VAL A 301 -6.90 4.55 7.94
N THR A 302 -6.35 5.59 7.31
CA THR A 302 -5.07 6.24 7.70
C THR A 302 -5.19 7.73 8.00
N ASN A 303 -6.35 8.34 7.75
CA ASN A 303 -6.64 9.76 8.01
C ASN A 303 -8.09 9.97 8.42
N ALA A 304 -8.39 11.17 8.91
CA ALA A 304 -9.73 11.53 9.41
C ALA A 304 -10.78 11.60 8.31
N GLU A 305 -10.41 12.05 7.11
CA GLU A 305 -11.32 12.17 5.96
C GLU A 305 -11.82 10.79 5.52
N SER A 306 -10.90 9.82 5.42
CA SER A 306 -11.25 8.43 5.12
C SER A 306 -12.15 7.84 6.21
N LEU A 307 -11.90 8.10 7.51
CA LEU A 307 -12.76 7.67 8.59
C LEU A 307 -14.17 8.25 8.47
N GLN A 308 -14.28 9.54 8.20
CA GLN A 308 -15.57 10.20 8.02
C GLN A 308 -16.32 9.66 6.81
N GLN A 309 -15.63 9.36 5.71
CA GLN A 309 -16.28 8.78 4.54
C GLN A 309 -16.89 7.41 4.86
N TRP A 310 -16.19 6.57 5.61
CA TRP A 310 -16.75 5.28 6.05
C TRP A 310 -17.98 5.47 6.96
N HIS A 311 -17.98 6.47 7.85
CA HIS A 311 -19.15 6.79 8.64
C HIS A 311 -20.34 7.24 7.77
N ARG A 312 -20.10 8.08 6.74
CA ARG A 312 -21.14 8.47 5.77
C ARG A 312 -21.72 7.27 5.02
N MET A 313 -20.91 6.27 4.75
CA MET A 313 -21.35 5.01 4.13
C MET A 313 -22.12 4.08 5.10
N GLY A 314 -22.26 4.45 6.36
CA GLY A 314 -23.05 3.71 7.35
C GLY A 314 -22.28 2.73 8.21
N ILE A 315 -20.93 2.83 8.24
CA ILE A 315 -20.10 2.07 9.18
C ILE A 315 -20.04 2.83 10.50
N SER A 316 -20.39 2.18 11.61
CA SER A 316 -20.53 2.85 12.91
C SER A 316 -19.20 3.06 13.64
N ASP A 317 -18.21 2.20 13.43
CA ASP A 317 -16.88 2.26 14.03
C ASP A 317 -15.87 1.56 13.10
N VAL A 318 -14.58 1.92 13.15
CA VAL A 318 -13.56 1.39 12.23
C VAL A 318 -12.27 1.04 12.99
N ILE A 319 -11.74 -0.15 12.69
CA ILE A 319 -10.38 -0.51 13.07
C ILE A 319 -9.41 0.14 12.07
N ILE A 320 -8.64 1.11 12.56
CA ILE A 320 -7.71 1.88 11.73
C ILE A 320 -6.50 1.05 11.30
N SER A 321 -5.79 1.55 10.28
CA SER A 321 -4.63 0.85 9.72
C SER A 321 -3.56 0.52 10.78
N PRO A 322 -3.05 -0.72 10.82
CA PRO A 322 -1.97 -1.12 11.73
C PRO A 322 -0.61 -0.48 11.42
N GLU A 323 -0.51 0.29 10.34
CA GLU A 323 0.70 1.05 9.98
C GLU A 323 0.86 2.32 10.81
N LEU A 324 -0.22 2.78 11.45
CA LEU A 324 -0.24 4.00 12.24
C LEU A 324 0.38 3.80 13.64
N THR A 325 1.14 4.79 14.07
CA THR A 325 1.60 4.89 15.46
C THR A 325 0.43 5.24 16.40
N ALA A 326 0.58 4.99 17.70
CA ALA A 326 -0.44 5.35 18.70
C ALA A 326 -0.78 6.85 18.69
N ARG A 327 0.21 7.73 18.42
CA ARG A 327 0.01 9.18 18.31
C ARG A 327 -0.87 9.54 17.08
N GLN A 328 -0.58 8.97 15.92
CA GLN A 328 -1.37 9.18 14.70
C GLN A 328 -2.78 8.63 14.87
N SER A 329 -2.90 7.43 15.47
CA SER A 329 -4.18 6.80 15.75
C SER A 329 -5.10 7.66 16.63
N ARG A 330 -4.53 8.32 17.67
CA ARG A 330 -5.29 9.26 18.52
C ARG A 330 -5.77 10.49 17.76
N ALA A 331 -4.98 10.99 16.83
CA ALA A 331 -5.35 12.18 16.04
C ALA A 331 -6.52 11.90 15.09
N ILE A 332 -6.64 10.67 14.61
CA ILE A 332 -7.69 10.25 13.67
C ILE A 332 -8.96 9.84 14.43
N GLY A 333 -8.82 9.21 15.58
CA GLY A 333 -9.89 8.47 16.26
C GLY A 333 -9.99 7.03 15.74
N GLY A 334 -11.08 6.33 16.08
CA GLY A 334 -11.27 4.94 15.70
C GLY A 334 -10.59 3.95 16.67
N ARG A 335 -10.41 2.74 16.21
CA ARG A 335 -9.99 1.60 17.01
C ARG A 335 -8.63 1.06 16.57
N ALA A 336 -7.71 0.89 17.49
CA ALA A 336 -6.36 0.42 17.18
C ALA A 336 -6.17 -1.06 17.54
N ILE A 337 -5.41 -1.79 16.72
CA ILE A 337 -4.98 -3.16 17.03
C ILE A 337 -3.89 -3.09 18.10
N VAL A 338 -4.19 -3.58 19.30
CA VAL A 338 -3.26 -3.58 20.44
C VAL A 338 -2.67 -4.97 20.72
N TYR A 339 -3.32 -6.01 20.21
CA TYR A 339 -2.86 -7.39 20.33
C TYR A 339 -3.19 -8.20 19.09
N GLY A 340 -2.28 -9.08 18.69
CA GLY A 340 -2.50 -10.19 17.79
C GLY A 340 -1.71 -10.18 16.50
N ARG A 341 -1.81 -11.28 15.75
CA ARG A 341 -1.14 -11.47 14.47
C ARG A 341 -2.00 -10.88 13.35
N ILE A 342 -1.45 -9.91 12.64
CA ILE A 342 -2.15 -9.28 11.51
C ILE A 342 -2.15 -10.25 10.34
N PRO A 343 -3.32 -10.55 9.73
CA PRO A 343 -3.39 -11.27 8.47
C PRO A 343 -2.67 -10.52 7.36
N LEU A 344 -1.76 -11.19 6.67
CA LEU A 344 -0.92 -10.62 5.61
C LEU A 344 -1.43 -10.96 4.21
N MET A 345 -2.03 -12.15 4.05
CA MET A 345 -2.42 -12.67 2.74
C MET A 345 -3.62 -13.61 2.86
N ILE A 346 -4.48 -13.55 1.85
CA ILE A 346 -5.50 -14.55 1.58
C ILE A 346 -5.13 -15.22 0.26
N THR A 347 -5.18 -16.54 0.20
CA THR A 347 -4.96 -17.29 -1.03
C THR A 347 -6.21 -18.06 -1.41
N GLU A 348 -6.62 -17.99 -2.67
CA GLU A 348 -7.73 -18.75 -3.21
C GLU A 348 -7.42 -20.26 -3.23
N ARG A 349 -6.17 -20.58 -3.48
CA ARG A 349 -5.68 -21.97 -3.45
C ARG A 349 -5.41 -22.43 -2.02
N CYS A 350 -5.96 -23.60 -1.67
CA CYS A 350 -5.72 -24.20 -0.35
C CYS A 350 -4.44 -25.04 -0.33
N PHE A 351 -3.32 -24.44 0.05
CA PHE A 351 -2.05 -25.16 0.19
C PHE A 351 -2.10 -26.29 1.23
N MET A 352 -2.92 -26.15 2.27
CA MET A 352 -3.07 -27.20 3.29
C MET A 352 -3.73 -28.45 2.72
N LYS A 353 -4.84 -28.30 1.99
CA LYS A 353 -5.55 -29.41 1.35
C LYS A 353 -4.66 -30.17 0.36
N GLU A 354 -3.91 -29.42 -0.44
CA GLU A 354 -3.08 -29.99 -1.51
C GLU A 354 -1.85 -30.74 -1.00
N ASN A 355 -1.25 -30.27 0.11
CA ASN A 355 0.01 -30.85 0.59
C ASN A 355 -0.16 -31.76 1.80
N PHE A 356 -1.17 -31.55 2.64
CA PHE A 356 -1.28 -32.22 3.95
C PHE A 356 -2.66 -32.84 4.25
N GLY A 357 -3.67 -32.57 3.42
CA GLY A 357 -5.07 -32.93 3.69
C GLY A 357 -5.78 -31.97 4.66
N CYS A 358 -7.12 -32.05 4.68
CA CYS A 358 -7.95 -31.12 5.47
C CYS A 358 -7.85 -31.34 6.98
N ASP A 359 -7.45 -32.51 7.43
CA ASP A 359 -7.35 -32.89 8.87
C ASP A 359 -6.26 -32.09 9.60
N LYS A 360 -5.32 -31.48 8.88
CA LYS A 360 -4.25 -30.66 9.45
C LYS A 360 -4.51 -29.15 9.39
N CYS A 361 -5.73 -28.75 9.01
CA CYS A 361 -6.14 -27.36 9.02
C CYS A 361 -5.90 -26.69 10.37
N GLY A 362 -5.34 -25.47 10.36
CA GLY A 362 -5.06 -24.69 11.58
C GLY A 362 -3.78 -25.06 12.33
N LYS A 363 -3.07 -26.11 11.89
CA LYS A 363 -1.78 -26.56 12.48
C LYS A 363 -0.59 -26.37 11.56
N CYS A 364 -0.77 -25.66 10.47
CA CYS A 364 0.24 -25.46 9.44
C CYS A 364 0.85 -24.07 9.50
N HIS A 365 2.04 -23.93 8.95
CA HIS A 365 2.73 -22.65 8.77
C HIS A 365 3.49 -22.65 7.45
N LEU A 366 3.62 -21.46 6.86
CA LEU A 366 4.53 -21.20 5.76
C LEU A 366 5.89 -20.83 6.34
N THR A 367 6.98 -21.41 5.82
CA THR A 367 8.33 -21.05 6.26
C THR A 367 9.04 -20.28 5.13
N ASP A 368 9.57 -19.12 5.43
CA ASP A 368 10.34 -18.33 4.47
C ASP A 368 11.80 -18.84 4.35
N ARG A 369 12.58 -18.20 3.46
CA ARG A 369 14.00 -18.55 3.22
C ARG A 369 14.91 -18.36 4.44
N LYS A 370 14.47 -17.59 5.44
CA LYS A 370 15.20 -17.32 6.69
C LYS A 370 14.75 -18.24 7.82
N GLY A 371 13.87 -19.20 7.54
CA GLY A 371 13.30 -20.08 8.54
C GLY A 371 12.20 -19.47 9.39
N VAL A 372 11.71 -18.26 9.04
CA VAL A 372 10.62 -17.59 9.76
C VAL A 372 9.31 -18.28 9.43
N LYS A 373 8.54 -18.61 10.46
CA LYS A 373 7.27 -19.33 10.37
C LYS A 373 6.08 -18.38 10.41
N PHE A 374 5.22 -18.44 9.39
CA PHE A 374 3.99 -17.68 9.26
C PHE A 374 2.80 -18.62 9.47
N PRO A 375 2.03 -18.50 10.55
CA PRO A 375 0.88 -19.35 10.78
C PRO A 375 -0.15 -19.24 9.66
N MET A 376 -0.76 -20.36 9.31
CA MET A 376 -1.81 -20.44 8.30
C MET A 376 -3.09 -20.99 8.92
N MET A 377 -4.22 -20.40 8.59
CA MET A 377 -5.54 -20.87 8.99
C MET A 377 -6.45 -20.97 7.77
N ARG A 378 -7.46 -21.83 7.89
CA ARG A 378 -8.52 -21.93 6.90
C ARG A 378 -9.44 -20.70 7.01
N GLU A 379 -9.76 -20.12 5.86
CA GLU A 379 -10.85 -19.18 5.66
C GLU A 379 -11.99 -19.87 4.89
N ALA A 380 -13.11 -19.19 4.69
CA ALA A 380 -14.26 -19.71 3.95
C ALA A 380 -13.84 -20.37 2.64
N ARG A 381 -14.57 -21.40 2.22
CA ARG A 381 -14.35 -22.19 0.98
C ARG A 381 -12.92 -22.67 0.75
N HIS A 382 -12.23 -23.07 1.81
CA HIS A 382 -10.85 -23.58 1.75
C HIS A 382 -9.79 -22.53 1.34
N ARG A 383 -10.07 -21.24 1.35
CA ARG A 383 -9.04 -20.20 1.28
C ARG A 383 -8.10 -20.31 2.46
N ASN A 384 -6.83 -19.94 2.25
CA ASN A 384 -5.89 -19.86 3.36
C ASN A 384 -5.63 -18.42 3.73
N LEU A 385 -5.72 -18.15 5.04
CA LEU A 385 -5.32 -16.91 5.66
C LEU A 385 -3.93 -17.09 6.26
N ILE A 386 -2.96 -16.30 5.81
CA ILE A 386 -1.58 -16.33 6.29
C ILE A 386 -1.37 -15.15 7.23
N PHE A 387 -0.96 -15.44 8.46
CA PHE A 387 -0.72 -14.44 9.49
C PHE A 387 0.75 -14.05 9.60
N ASN A 388 0.99 -12.85 10.11
CA ASN A 388 2.34 -12.40 10.43
C ASN A 388 3.00 -13.37 11.44
N SER A 389 4.29 -13.60 11.26
CA SER A 389 5.12 -14.38 12.21
C SER A 389 5.19 -13.72 13.59
N ALA A 390 5.24 -12.38 13.63
CA ALA A 390 5.22 -11.59 14.85
C ALA A 390 3.80 -11.07 15.15
N TYR A 391 3.44 -11.02 16.42
CA TYR A 391 2.18 -10.41 16.87
C TYR A 391 2.40 -8.99 17.40
N THR A 392 1.38 -8.15 17.30
CA THR A 392 1.35 -6.85 17.97
C THR A 392 1.13 -7.05 19.46
N TYR A 393 1.85 -6.31 20.32
CA TYR A 393 1.70 -6.39 21.77
C TYR A 393 1.88 -5.03 22.43
N MET A 394 0.89 -4.57 23.18
CA MET A 394 0.86 -3.25 23.82
C MET A 394 0.45 -3.28 25.30
N ALA A 395 0.37 -4.46 25.93
CA ALA A 395 -0.10 -4.54 27.33
C ALA A 395 0.82 -3.81 28.33
N ASP A 396 2.13 -3.88 28.13
CA ASP A 396 3.15 -3.18 28.90
C ASP A 396 3.35 -1.70 28.50
N LYS A 397 2.74 -1.28 27.38
CA LYS A 397 2.83 0.07 26.80
C LYS A 397 1.46 0.75 26.68
N GLN A 398 0.50 0.40 27.56
CA GLN A 398 -0.85 0.96 27.52
C GLN A 398 -0.88 2.49 27.66
N SER A 399 0.11 3.09 28.32
CA SER A 399 0.24 4.55 28.40
C SER A 399 0.41 5.17 26.99
N GLU A 400 1.12 4.49 26.09
CA GLU A 400 1.28 4.93 24.70
C GLU A 400 -0.03 4.80 23.91
N ALA A 401 -0.87 3.83 24.26
CA ALA A 401 -2.18 3.58 23.65
C ALA A 401 -3.36 4.23 24.43
N ALA A 402 -3.05 5.05 25.45
CA ALA A 402 -4.09 5.70 26.25
C ALA A 402 -4.99 6.59 25.39
N GLY A 403 -6.30 6.54 25.65
CA GLY A 403 -7.33 7.28 24.91
C GLY A 403 -7.79 6.62 23.61
N LEU A 404 -7.21 5.49 23.21
CA LEU A 404 -7.67 4.70 22.07
C LEU A 404 -8.70 3.65 22.50
N SER A 405 -9.58 3.27 21.57
CA SER A 405 -10.35 2.03 21.64
C SER A 405 -9.48 0.87 21.15
N TYR A 406 -9.63 -0.31 21.76
CA TYR A 406 -8.74 -1.45 21.53
C TYR A 406 -9.41 -2.53 20.68
N HIS A 407 -8.64 -3.09 19.77
CA HIS A 407 -8.99 -4.30 19.04
C HIS A 407 -7.95 -5.39 19.25
N PHE A 408 -8.43 -6.61 19.51
CA PHE A 408 -7.63 -7.81 19.74
C PHE A 408 -7.88 -8.80 18.61
N ILE A 409 -6.81 -9.40 18.09
CA ILE A 409 -6.86 -10.44 17.07
C ILE A 409 -6.36 -11.74 17.69
N PHE A 410 -7.24 -12.71 17.88
CA PHE A 410 -6.89 -14.05 18.32
C PHE A 410 -6.93 -15.02 17.14
N SER A 411 -5.82 -15.72 16.92
CA SER A 411 -5.61 -16.62 15.79
C SER A 411 -5.24 -18.03 16.26
N THR A 412 -3.97 -18.22 16.63
CA THR A 412 -3.41 -19.54 16.99
C THR A 412 -3.34 -19.80 18.48
N GLU A 413 -3.65 -18.82 19.31
CA GLU A 413 -3.61 -18.88 20.75
C GLU A 413 -4.59 -19.93 21.30
N ASN A 414 -4.18 -20.69 22.29
CA ASN A 414 -5.09 -21.55 23.04
C ASN A 414 -5.86 -20.75 24.13
N ALA A 415 -6.88 -21.33 24.71
CA ALA A 415 -7.73 -20.65 25.71
C ALA A 415 -6.95 -20.14 26.93
N LYS A 416 -5.93 -20.85 27.38
CA LYS A 416 -5.06 -20.43 28.49
C LYS A 416 -4.27 -19.17 28.11
N GLU A 417 -3.72 -19.14 26.92
CA GLU A 417 -3.00 -17.97 26.40
C GLU A 417 -3.93 -16.77 26.24
N VAL A 418 -5.14 -16.95 25.67
CA VAL A 418 -6.15 -15.89 25.59
C VAL A 418 -6.44 -15.29 26.96
N LYS A 419 -6.67 -16.13 27.97
CA LYS A 419 -6.91 -15.69 29.35
C LYS A 419 -5.75 -14.90 29.91
N GLN A 420 -4.52 -15.36 29.71
CA GLN A 420 -3.30 -14.69 30.17
C GLN A 420 -3.14 -13.33 29.51
N ILE A 421 -3.40 -13.23 28.20
CA ILE A 421 -3.34 -11.98 27.45
C ILE A 421 -4.36 -10.97 27.99
N VAL A 422 -5.61 -11.40 28.21
CA VAL A 422 -6.65 -10.53 28.78
C VAL A 422 -6.27 -10.05 30.18
N LEU A 423 -5.70 -10.91 31.02
CA LEU A 423 -5.21 -10.54 32.34
C LEU A 423 -4.05 -9.54 32.27
N ALA A 424 -3.09 -9.76 31.36
CA ALA A 424 -1.98 -8.83 31.13
C ALA A 424 -2.48 -7.41 30.78
N PHE A 425 -3.51 -7.30 29.94
CA PHE A 425 -4.13 -5.99 29.63
C PHE A 425 -4.94 -5.41 30.78
N LYS A 426 -5.58 -6.23 31.63
CA LYS A 426 -6.28 -5.75 32.84
C LYS A 426 -5.30 -5.20 33.88
N GLU A 427 -4.20 -5.89 34.10
CA GLU A 427 -3.24 -5.64 35.18
C GLU A 427 -2.01 -4.85 34.71
N LYS A 428 -1.95 -4.50 33.43
CA LYS A 428 -0.83 -3.77 32.78
C LYS A 428 0.52 -4.51 32.89
N LEU A 429 0.48 -5.82 32.82
CA LEU A 429 1.66 -6.66 32.97
C LEU A 429 2.37 -6.89 31.64
N THR A 430 3.70 -7.03 31.73
CA THR A 430 4.49 -7.62 30.66
C THR A 430 4.29 -9.13 30.70
N PHE A 431 3.74 -9.68 29.63
CA PHE A 431 3.55 -11.12 29.53
C PHE A 431 4.66 -11.74 28.67
N PRO A 432 5.39 -12.75 29.15
CA PRO A 432 6.33 -13.47 28.32
C PRO A 432 5.57 -14.41 27.38
N LEU A 433 5.17 -13.91 26.24
CA LEU A 433 4.73 -14.75 25.14
C LEU A 433 5.97 -15.27 24.42
N ASP A 434 6.04 -16.57 24.20
CA ASP A 434 7.06 -17.15 23.34
C ASP A 434 6.88 -16.64 21.91
N GLY A 435 7.90 -15.99 21.37
CA GLY A 435 7.92 -15.51 20.01
C GLY A 435 8.15 -14.00 19.87
N GLN A 436 8.38 -13.60 18.63
CA GLN A 436 8.66 -12.21 18.29
C GLN A 436 7.36 -11.38 18.31
N PHE A 437 7.44 -10.17 18.86
CA PHE A 437 6.35 -9.21 18.84
C PHE A 437 6.78 -7.87 18.23
N ARG A 438 5.80 -7.02 17.93
CA ARG A 438 6.01 -5.67 17.38
C ARG A 438 5.14 -4.67 18.12
N ARG A 439 5.56 -3.42 18.09
CA ARG A 439 4.76 -2.30 18.58
C ARG A 439 3.89 -1.72 17.46
N MET A 440 2.83 -1.01 17.83
CA MET A 440 2.00 -0.26 16.88
C MET A 440 2.85 0.63 15.98
N GLY A 441 2.59 0.61 14.68
CA GLY A 441 3.29 1.42 13.69
C GLY A 441 4.77 1.07 13.49
N LYS A 442 5.28 0.00 14.11
CA LYS A 442 6.66 -0.48 13.93
C LYS A 442 6.70 -1.61 12.92
N ARG A 443 7.62 -1.52 11.96
CA ARG A 443 7.81 -2.58 10.95
C ARG A 443 8.72 -3.71 11.45
N LYS A 444 9.66 -3.40 12.36
CA LYS A 444 10.59 -4.40 12.92
C LYS A 444 9.98 -5.09 14.13
N ALA A 445 10.21 -6.39 14.24
CA ALA A 445 9.91 -7.17 15.44
C ALA A 445 10.92 -6.86 16.53
N GLU A 446 10.48 -6.94 17.78
CA GLU A 446 11.27 -6.87 19.00
C GLU A 446 11.19 -8.25 19.68
N GLY A 447 12.21 -8.68 20.36
CA GLY A 447 12.27 -9.97 21.07
C GLY A 447 13.43 -10.83 20.68
#